data_b767eefe6280fdc84555207a23a99f4c
#
_entry.id   b767eefe6280fdc84555207a23a99f4c
#
_cell.length_a   1.000
_cell.length_b   1.000
_cell.length_c   1.000
_cell.angle_alpha   90.00
_cell.angle_beta   90.00
_cell.angle_gamma   90.00
#
_symmetry.space_group_name_H-M   'P 1'
#
loop_
_entity.id
_entity.type
_entity.pdbx_description
1 polymer ?
#
loop_
_entity_poly.entity_id
_entity_poly.type
_entity_poly.pdbx_seq_one_letter_code
_entity_poly.pdbx_strand_id
1 'polypeptide(L)'
;NHMVVKNGEEVLNDGDAVKTGDVIVSGKVATYKEGYPEEYIYVHSMADIMAYTTHSKNGDYKLYYESRVLTGKNRYMVSLEVFGKMFSLPLGKMNFEEYDVNETRHEICIPFFGYTGIAFDAVKYTEVNVNKEPISIETAVEFAKNDLEEKISNELLYGSTLTDEKVEYEKIDNETINVKLEMDFIQNIATSQPISADTEGEEILDKQTD
;
A
#
# COMPACT_ATOMS: atom_id res chain seq x y z
N ASN A 1 -19.96 -8.97 -15.72
CA ASN A 1 -20.53 -8.29 -14.55
C ASN A 1 -21.83 -9.00 -14.19
N HIS A 2 -22.06 -9.20 -12.93
CA HIS A 2 -23.30 -9.77 -12.43
C HIS A 2 -23.73 -9.01 -11.19
N MET A 3 -24.92 -8.43 -11.22
CA MET A 3 -25.49 -7.68 -10.11
C MET A 3 -26.72 -8.41 -9.58
N VAL A 4 -26.79 -8.60 -8.27
CA VAL A 4 -27.96 -9.14 -7.57
C VAL A 4 -28.37 -8.12 -6.52
N VAL A 5 -29.43 -7.38 -6.80
CA VAL A 5 -30.03 -6.43 -5.86
C VAL A 5 -31.00 -7.17 -4.94
N LYS A 6 -30.75 -7.11 -3.64
CA LYS A 6 -31.60 -7.72 -2.61
C LYS A 6 -32.55 -6.69 -2.02
N ASN A 7 -32.16 -5.41 -2.00
CA ASN A 7 -32.98 -4.31 -1.52
C ASN A 7 -32.47 -2.99 -2.10
N GLY A 8 -33.35 -2.04 -2.39
CA GLY A 8 -33.03 -0.77 -3.03
C GLY A 8 -33.45 -0.73 -4.49
N GLU A 9 -33.15 0.38 -5.17
CA GLU A 9 -33.46 0.64 -6.58
C GLU A 9 -32.18 0.64 -7.40
N GLU A 10 -32.17 -0.10 -8.52
CA GLU A 10 -31.06 -0.14 -9.46
C GLU A 10 -30.91 1.20 -10.18
N VAL A 11 -29.72 1.81 -10.09
CA VAL A 11 -29.38 3.07 -10.78
C VAL A 11 -28.62 2.78 -12.07
N LEU A 12 -27.79 1.75 -12.05
CA LEU A 12 -27.00 1.28 -13.19
C LEU A 12 -27.36 -0.16 -13.53
N ASN A 13 -27.14 -0.53 -14.79
CA ASN A 13 -27.48 -1.85 -15.30
C ASN A 13 -26.26 -2.79 -15.32
N ASP A 14 -26.54 -4.09 -15.40
CA ASP A 14 -25.52 -5.09 -15.69
C ASP A 14 -24.77 -4.75 -16.99
N GLY A 15 -23.42 -4.70 -16.90
CA GLY A 15 -22.54 -4.40 -18.02
C GLY A 15 -22.10 -2.93 -18.10
N ASP A 16 -22.68 -2.06 -17.32
CA ASP A 16 -22.25 -0.66 -17.27
C ASP A 16 -20.85 -0.53 -16.67
N ALA A 17 -20.05 0.41 -17.20
CA ALA A 17 -18.76 0.76 -16.63
C ALA A 17 -18.96 1.67 -15.43
N VAL A 18 -18.28 1.36 -14.34
CA VAL A 18 -18.40 2.07 -13.07
C VAL A 18 -17.06 2.62 -12.58
N LYS A 19 -17.12 3.67 -11.78
CA LYS A 19 -15.97 4.30 -11.12
C LYS A 19 -16.21 4.35 -9.61
N THR A 20 -15.14 4.48 -8.86
CA THR A 20 -15.22 4.71 -7.42
C THR A 20 -16.07 5.95 -7.11
N GLY A 21 -17.09 5.77 -6.29
CA GLY A 21 -18.04 6.83 -5.92
C GLY A 21 -19.36 6.81 -6.68
N ASP A 22 -19.48 6.02 -7.75
CA ASP A 22 -20.76 5.86 -8.47
C ASP A 22 -21.79 5.15 -7.58
N VAL A 23 -23.03 5.64 -7.61
CA VAL A 23 -24.15 5.01 -6.95
C VAL A 23 -24.72 3.95 -7.89
N ILE A 24 -24.55 2.68 -7.55
CA ILE A 24 -25.03 1.56 -8.37
C ILE A 24 -26.43 1.14 -7.96
N VAL A 25 -26.68 1.14 -6.63
CA VAL A 25 -27.99 0.82 -6.04
C VAL A 25 -28.36 1.90 -5.03
N SER A 26 -29.48 2.58 -5.28
CA SER A 26 -29.99 3.61 -4.40
C SER A 26 -30.85 3.03 -3.27
N GLY A 27 -30.69 3.56 -2.06
CA GLY A 27 -31.63 3.32 -0.96
C GLY A 27 -32.87 4.22 -1.02
N LYS A 28 -32.95 5.19 -1.94
CA LYS A 28 -34.12 6.01 -2.20
C LYS A 28 -34.97 5.31 -3.27
N VAL A 29 -36.10 4.78 -2.88
CA VAL A 29 -36.99 3.99 -3.74
C VAL A 29 -38.26 4.77 -3.99
N ALA A 30 -38.65 4.95 -5.28
CA ALA A 30 -39.87 5.60 -5.67
C ALA A 30 -41.08 4.67 -5.44
N THR A 31 -42.14 5.23 -4.85
CA THR A 31 -43.41 4.51 -4.67
C THR A 31 -44.51 5.19 -5.49
N TYR A 32 -45.16 4.39 -6.28
CA TYR A 32 -46.25 4.88 -7.15
C TYR A 32 -47.61 4.36 -6.64
N LYS A 33 -48.51 5.30 -6.38
CA LYS A 33 -49.85 4.98 -6.02
C LYS A 33 -50.80 5.75 -6.95
N GLU A 34 -51.69 5.02 -7.64
CA GLU A 34 -52.58 5.60 -8.65
C GLU A 34 -53.38 6.78 -8.08
N GLY A 35 -53.26 7.96 -8.75
CA GLY A 35 -53.93 9.19 -8.35
C GLY A 35 -53.23 10.01 -7.26
N TYR A 36 -52.03 9.62 -6.80
CA TYR A 36 -51.22 10.35 -5.85
C TYR A 36 -49.88 10.81 -6.44
N PRO A 37 -49.25 11.88 -5.92
CA PRO A 37 -47.92 12.26 -6.32
C PRO A 37 -46.92 11.16 -5.94
N GLU A 38 -45.80 11.13 -6.66
CA GLU A 38 -44.67 10.25 -6.38
C GLU A 38 -44.13 10.51 -4.97
N GLU A 39 -44.04 9.45 -4.17
CA GLU A 39 -43.48 9.47 -2.83
C GLU A 39 -42.22 8.62 -2.80
N TYR A 40 -41.22 9.00 -2.01
CA TYR A 40 -39.99 8.25 -1.82
C TYR A 40 -39.94 7.61 -0.43
N ILE A 41 -39.53 6.34 -0.40
CA ILE A 41 -39.17 5.67 0.85
C ILE A 41 -37.66 5.44 0.87
N TYR A 42 -37.08 5.51 2.04
CA TYR A 42 -35.66 5.26 2.23
C TYR A 42 -35.48 3.89 2.87
N VAL A 43 -34.68 3.05 2.20
CA VAL A 43 -34.34 1.70 2.65
C VAL A 43 -32.84 1.53 2.72
N HIS A 44 -32.38 0.59 3.51
CA HIS A 44 -30.97 0.17 3.44
C HIS A 44 -30.77 -0.64 2.16
N SER A 45 -30.01 -0.07 1.20
CA SER A 45 -29.68 -0.79 -0.04
C SER A 45 -28.76 -1.97 0.24
N MET A 46 -29.01 -3.10 -0.42
CA MET A 46 -28.21 -4.31 -0.32
C MET A 46 -28.10 -4.98 -1.68
N ALA A 47 -26.87 -5.15 -2.16
CA ALA A 47 -26.60 -5.80 -3.43
C ALA A 47 -25.25 -6.55 -3.39
N ASP A 48 -25.15 -7.62 -4.17
CA ASP A 48 -23.88 -8.25 -4.53
C ASP A 48 -23.55 -7.82 -5.96
N ILE A 49 -22.41 -7.12 -6.13
CA ILE A 49 -22.02 -6.50 -7.40
C ILE A 49 -20.66 -7.02 -7.79
N MET A 50 -20.63 -8.00 -8.68
CA MET A 50 -19.38 -8.57 -9.20
C MET A 50 -18.95 -7.79 -10.44
N ALA A 51 -17.73 -7.25 -10.40
CA ALA A 51 -17.17 -6.48 -11.52
C ALA A 51 -15.80 -7.03 -11.94
N TYR A 52 -15.50 -6.83 -13.23
CA TYR A 52 -14.14 -6.98 -13.73
C TYR A 52 -13.33 -5.73 -13.36
N THR A 53 -12.16 -5.95 -12.77
CA THR A 53 -11.25 -4.87 -12.37
C THR A 53 -9.85 -5.22 -12.84
N THR A 54 -9.13 -4.25 -13.39
CA THR A 54 -7.73 -4.39 -13.79
C THR A 54 -6.84 -3.66 -12.81
N HIS A 55 -5.86 -4.37 -12.27
CA HIS A 55 -4.83 -3.82 -11.39
C HIS A 55 -3.49 -3.89 -12.12
N SER A 56 -2.77 -2.77 -12.13
CA SER A 56 -1.47 -2.69 -12.78
C SER A 56 -0.44 -2.05 -11.86
N LYS A 57 0.73 -2.69 -11.75
CA LYS A 57 1.88 -2.16 -11.02
C LYS A 57 3.12 -2.31 -11.89
N ASN A 58 4.07 -1.42 -11.68
CA ASN A 58 5.39 -1.50 -12.31
C ASN A 58 6.48 -1.15 -11.30
N GLY A 59 7.69 -1.58 -11.60
CA GLY A 59 8.87 -1.31 -10.78
C GLY A 59 10.17 -1.56 -11.52
N ASP A 60 11.24 -0.94 -11.03
CA ASP A 60 12.58 -1.10 -11.57
C ASP A 60 13.33 -2.15 -10.75
N TYR A 61 13.89 -3.14 -11.45
CA TYR A 61 14.58 -4.29 -10.85
C TYR A 61 15.98 -4.42 -11.39
N LYS A 62 16.92 -4.76 -10.49
CA LYS A 62 18.33 -4.92 -10.85
C LYS A 62 18.58 -6.28 -11.46
N LEU A 63 19.48 -6.33 -12.45
CA LEU A 63 19.98 -7.57 -13.09
C LEU A 63 21.17 -8.17 -12.35
N TYR A 64 21.26 -7.89 -11.04
CA TYR A 64 22.27 -8.49 -10.18
C TYR A 64 21.72 -8.65 -8.76
N TYR A 65 22.24 -9.66 -8.10
CA TYR A 65 22.01 -9.86 -6.67
C TYR A 65 23.20 -9.29 -5.89
N GLU A 66 22.91 -8.53 -4.84
CA GLU A 66 23.91 -8.02 -3.92
C GLU A 66 24.01 -8.93 -2.69
N SER A 67 25.16 -9.59 -2.52
CA SER A 67 25.48 -10.32 -1.30
C SER A 67 26.39 -9.49 -0.41
N ARG A 68 26.00 -9.30 0.85
CA ARG A 68 26.78 -8.59 1.86
C ARG A 68 27.49 -9.61 2.73
N VAL A 69 28.80 -9.68 2.63
CA VAL A 69 29.63 -10.63 3.38
C VAL A 69 30.45 -9.89 4.43
N LEU A 70 30.28 -10.26 5.69
CA LEU A 70 31.03 -9.70 6.82
C LEU A 70 32.52 -10.04 6.67
N THR A 71 33.42 -9.05 6.70
CA THR A 71 34.87 -9.28 6.66
C THR A 71 35.45 -9.67 8.01
N GLY A 72 34.68 -9.50 9.09
CA GLY A 72 35.12 -9.73 10.46
C GLY A 72 35.85 -8.54 11.09
N LYS A 73 36.16 -7.49 10.31
CA LYS A 73 36.77 -6.27 10.87
C LYS A 73 35.69 -5.39 11.48
N ASN A 74 35.99 -4.90 12.68
CA ASN A 74 35.08 -4.04 13.45
C ASN A 74 35.78 -2.75 13.87
N ARG A 75 34.97 -1.68 13.99
CA ARG A 75 35.34 -0.42 14.63
C ARG A 75 34.24 -0.05 15.61
N TYR A 76 34.61 0.72 16.61
CA TYR A 76 33.69 1.13 17.66
C TYR A 76 33.77 2.64 17.85
N MET A 77 32.63 3.24 18.10
CA MET A 77 32.55 4.57 18.69
C MET A 77 31.82 4.42 20.03
N VAL A 78 32.40 4.93 21.05
CA VAL A 78 31.79 4.96 22.39
C VAL A 78 31.46 6.37 22.76
N SER A 79 30.30 6.58 23.35
CA SER A 79 29.86 7.89 23.81
C SER A 79 29.36 7.79 25.25
N LEU A 80 29.70 8.81 26.03
CA LEU A 80 29.20 9.00 27.38
C LEU A 80 28.29 10.22 27.38
N GLU A 81 27.05 10.05 27.75
CA GLU A 81 26.13 11.14 28.01
C GLU A 81 26.09 11.42 29.51
N VAL A 82 26.26 12.68 29.88
CA VAL A 82 26.19 13.17 31.26
C VAL A 82 25.30 14.40 31.29
N PHE A 83 24.11 14.31 31.88
CA PHE A 83 23.15 15.41 32.00
C PHE A 83 22.90 16.14 30.68
N GLY A 84 22.67 15.34 29.58
CA GLY A 84 22.37 15.84 28.23
C GLY A 84 23.61 16.36 27.45
N LYS A 85 24.81 16.24 27.98
CA LYS A 85 26.05 16.51 27.24
C LYS A 85 26.71 15.21 26.81
N MET A 86 26.99 15.08 25.52
CA MET A 86 27.56 13.87 24.91
C MET A 86 29.07 14.07 24.65
N PHE A 87 29.85 13.09 25.05
CA PHE A 87 31.30 13.00 24.80
C PHE A 87 31.53 11.70 24.02
N SER A 88 31.98 11.80 22.75
CA SER A 88 32.21 10.66 21.89
C SER A 88 33.69 10.44 21.63
N LEU A 89 34.13 9.18 21.67
CA LEU A 89 35.49 8.76 21.40
C LEU A 89 35.46 7.64 20.33
N PRO A 90 36.00 7.90 19.11
CA PRO A 90 36.15 6.87 18.11
C PRO A 90 37.33 5.95 18.48
N LEU A 91 37.10 4.65 18.54
CA LEU A 91 38.10 3.61 18.76
C LEU A 91 38.60 3.07 17.41
N GLY A 92 39.56 3.81 16.82
CA GLY A 92 40.19 3.53 15.53
C GLY A 92 39.72 4.45 14.43
N LYS A 93 40.46 4.47 13.31
CA LYS A 93 40.10 5.23 12.11
C LYS A 93 39.03 4.48 11.34
N MET A 94 38.01 5.17 10.91
CA MET A 94 36.97 4.64 10.02
C MET A 94 37.48 4.68 8.58
N ASN A 95 37.75 3.50 8.00
CA ASN A 95 38.25 3.36 6.61
C ASN A 95 37.42 2.34 5.84
N PHE A 96 36.22 1.99 6.32
CA PHE A 96 35.36 1.06 5.64
C PHE A 96 34.60 1.80 4.53
N GLU A 97 34.55 1.24 3.33
CA GLU A 97 33.72 1.75 2.23
C GLU A 97 32.25 1.41 2.47
N GLU A 98 32.03 0.14 2.89
CA GLU A 98 30.71 -0.37 3.24
C GLU A 98 30.75 -0.99 4.63
N TYR A 99 29.72 -0.76 5.43
CA TYR A 99 29.64 -1.28 6.79
C TYR A 99 28.20 -1.41 7.29
N ASP A 100 28.01 -2.34 8.22
CA ASP A 100 26.79 -2.44 9.01
C ASP A 100 26.98 -1.75 10.36
N VAL A 101 25.93 -1.10 10.86
CA VAL A 101 25.92 -0.39 12.13
C VAL A 101 25.06 -1.13 13.14
N ASN A 102 25.60 -1.34 14.33
CA ASN A 102 24.85 -1.83 15.48
C ASN A 102 25.07 -0.87 16.65
N GLU A 103 23.98 -0.32 17.17
CA GLU A 103 24.00 0.64 18.27
C GLU A 103 23.44 -0.03 19.53
N THR A 104 24.15 0.20 20.64
CA THR A 104 23.72 -0.27 21.96
C THR A 104 23.79 0.88 22.94
N ARG A 105 22.67 1.16 23.60
CA ARG A 105 22.56 2.17 24.64
C ARG A 105 22.34 1.52 26.01
N HIS A 106 23.11 1.95 26.99
CA HIS A 106 22.98 1.56 28.38
C HIS A 106 22.74 2.80 29.23
N GLU A 107 21.57 2.90 29.83
CA GLU A 107 21.21 3.96 30.75
C GLU A 107 21.49 3.52 32.20
N ILE A 108 22.11 4.40 32.98
CA ILE A 108 22.33 4.11 34.39
C ILE A 108 21.11 4.54 35.17
N CYS A 109 20.38 3.55 35.70
CA CYS A 109 19.20 3.76 36.54
C CYS A 109 19.49 3.33 37.97
N ILE A 110 19.09 4.16 38.95
CA ILE A 110 19.15 3.82 40.37
C ILE A 110 17.76 3.31 40.78
N PRO A 111 17.66 2.14 41.43
CA PRO A 111 16.39 1.63 41.96
C PRO A 111 15.68 2.71 42.79
N PHE A 112 14.37 2.89 42.57
CA PHE A 112 13.49 3.90 43.18
C PHE A 112 13.68 5.36 42.76
N PHE A 113 14.83 5.73 42.14
CA PHE A 113 15.12 7.10 41.69
C PHE A 113 15.06 7.25 40.17
N GLY A 114 15.07 6.14 39.41
CA GLY A 114 14.97 6.16 37.95
C GLY A 114 16.30 6.50 37.26
N TYR A 115 16.20 7.12 36.07
CA TYR A 115 17.36 7.49 35.24
C TYR A 115 18.20 8.57 35.90
N THR A 116 19.53 8.36 35.93
CA THR A 116 20.49 9.26 36.64
C THR A 116 20.92 10.46 35.79
N GLY A 117 20.53 10.53 34.50
CA GLY A 117 21.06 11.51 33.54
C GLY A 117 22.41 11.09 32.96
N ILE A 118 22.82 9.81 33.16
CA ILE A 118 24.05 9.24 32.62
C ILE A 118 23.73 8.04 31.76
N ALA A 119 24.16 8.03 30.50
CA ALA A 119 24.05 6.92 29.57
C ALA A 119 25.38 6.65 28.87
N PHE A 120 25.58 5.42 28.48
CA PHE A 120 26.72 4.95 27.70
C PHE A 120 26.21 4.37 26.38
N ASP A 121 26.66 4.92 25.27
CA ASP A 121 26.34 4.44 23.93
C ASP A 121 27.58 3.80 23.30
N ALA A 122 27.40 2.62 22.71
CA ALA A 122 28.41 1.94 21.92
C ALA A 122 27.86 1.68 20.51
N VAL A 123 28.52 2.26 19.51
CA VAL A 123 28.22 2.03 18.10
C VAL A 123 29.30 1.12 17.53
N LYS A 124 28.90 -0.05 17.05
CA LYS A 124 29.77 -0.99 16.37
C LYS A 124 29.58 -0.87 14.87
N TYR A 125 30.64 -0.60 14.16
CA TYR A 125 30.72 -0.63 12.70
C TYR A 125 31.40 -1.93 12.29
N THR A 126 30.73 -2.74 11.48
CA THR A 126 31.29 -3.99 10.94
C THR A 126 31.47 -3.85 9.44
N GLU A 127 32.72 -3.97 8.97
CA GLU A 127 33.01 -3.90 7.53
C GLU A 127 32.31 -5.04 6.78
N VAL A 128 31.70 -4.71 5.65
CA VAL A 128 31.10 -5.68 4.74
C VAL A 128 31.70 -5.53 3.35
N ASN A 129 31.88 -6.65 2.66
CA ASN A 129 32.11 -6.67 1.24
C ASN A 129 30.79 -6.87 0.52
N VAL A 130 30.48 -6.00 -0.42
CA VAL A 130 29.31 -6.12 -1.28
C VAL A 130 29.74 -6.75 -2.59
N ASN A 131 29.31 -7.98 -2.84
CA ASN A 131 29.56 -8.68 -4.10
C ASN A 131 28.29 -8.58 -4.95
N LYS A 132 28.47 -8.20 -6.21
CA LYS A 132 27.40 -8.17 -7.21
C LYS A 132 27.51 -9.40 -8.09
N GLU A 133 26.52 -10.26 -8.05
CA GLU A 133 26.42 -11.43 -8.90
C GLU A 133 25.33 -11.19 -9.95
N PRO A 134 25.66 -11.22 -11.26
CA PRO A 134 24.68 -11.00 -12.30
C PRO A 134 23.64 -12.13 -12.31
N ILE A 135 22.39 -11.75 -12.52
CA ILE A 135 21.27 -12.69 -12.71
C ILE A 135 20.72 -12.56 -14.12
N SER A 136 20.05 -13.61 -14.59
CA SER A 136 19.40 -13.57 -15.90
C SER A 136 18.17 -12.65 -15.88
N ILE A 137 17.77 -12.17 -17.04
CA ILE A 137 16.54 -11.35 -17.18
C ILE A 137 15.33 -12.14 -16.72
N GLU A 138 15.27 -13.44 -17.07
CA GLU A 138 14.16 -14.31 -16.67
C GLU A 138 14.02 -14.39 -15.16
N THR A 139 15.14 -14.57 -14.45
CA THR A 139 15.16 -14.60 -12.98
C THR A 139 14.74 -13.26 -12.38
N ALA A 140 15.21 -12.15 -12.95
CA ALA A 140 14.82 -10.81 -12.49
C ALA A 140 13.34 -10.54 -12.72
N VAL A 141 12.77 -10.97 -13.85
CA VAL A 141 11.33 -10.86 -14.15
C VAL A 141 10.50 -11.71 -13.18
N GLU A 142 10.97 -12.92 -12.84
CA GLU A 142 10.28 -13.78 -11.86
C GLU A 142 10.24 -13.15 -10.45
N PHE A 143 11.36 -12.59 -9.98
CA PHE A 143 11.39 -11.84 -8.73
C PHE A 143 10.48 -10.61 -8.75
N ALA A 144 10.53 -9.86 -9.86
CA ALA A 144 9.69 -8.69 -10.06
C ALA A 144 8.20 -9.05 -10.03
N LYS A 145 7.83 -10.14 -10.72
CA LYS A 145 6.46 -10.65 -10.75
C LYS A 145 5.97 -10.93 -9.33
N ASN A 146 6.71 -11.73 -8.56
CA ASN A 146 6.32 -12.09 -7.19
C ASN A 146 6.16 -10.85 -6.27
N ASP A 147 7.07 -9.88 -6.37
CA ASP A 147 6.99 -8.62 -5.60
C ASP A 147 5.77 -7.76 -6.02
N LEU A 148 5.49 -7.69 -7.32
CA LEU A 148 4.34 -6.92 -7.84
C LEU A 148 3.02 -7.63 -7.55
N GLU A 149 2.95 -8.96 -7.61
CA GLU A 149 1.81 -9.77 -7.20
C GLU A 149 1.47 -9.54 -5.72
N GLU A 150 2.46 -9.53 -4.83
CA GLU A 150 2.25 -9.23 -3.42
C GLU A 150 1.66 -7.83 -3.23
N LYS A 151 2.18 -6.83 -3.95
CA LYS A 151 1.68 -5.45 -3.89
C LYS A 151 0.24 -5.34 -4.39
N ILE A 152 -0.11 -6.02 -5.50
CA ILE A 152 -1.49 -6.05 -6.01
C ILE A 152 -2.40 -6.78 -5.02
N SER A 153 -1.97 -7.94 -4.50
CA SER A 153 -2.77 -8.75 -3.57
C SER A 153 -3.17 -7.99 -2.30
N ASN A 154 -2.30 -7.10 -1.82
CA ASN A 154 -2.58 -6.24 -0.66
C ASN A 154 -3.64 -5.16 -0.92
N GLU A 155 -3.97 -4.89 -2.18
CA GLU A 155 -5.00 -3.91 -2.59
C GLU A 155 -6.34 -4.58 -2.95
N LEU A 156 -6.37 -5.91 -3.09
CA LEU A 156 -7.55 -6.64 -3.51
C LEU A 156 -8.60 -6.72 -2.40
N LEU A 157 -9.85 -6.74 -2.82
CA LEU A 157 -10.98 -7.01 -1.94
C LEU A 157 -11.07 -8.52 -1.62
N TYR A 158 -11.60 -8.83 -0.45
CA TYR A 158 -11.78 -10.23 -0.03
C TYR A 158 -12.66 -11.01 -1.03
N GLY A 159 -12.21 -12.19 -1.41
CA GLY A 159 -12.94 -13.06 -2.34
C GLY A 159 -12.71 -12.73 -3.81
N SER A 160 -11.73 -11.87 -4.15
CA SER A 160 -11.34 -11.62 -5.54
C SER A 160 -10.84 -12.90 -6.23
N THR A 161 -11.21 -13.07 -7.49
CA THR A 161 -10.79 -14.21 -8.33
C THR A 161 -10.00 -13.70 -9.51
N LEU A 162 -8.75 -14.16 -9.65
CA LEU A 162 -7.90 -13.86 -10.81
C LEU A 162 -8.48 -14.48 -12.07
N THR A 163 -8.55 -13.71 -13.16
CA THR A 163 -9.04 -14.16 -14.45
C THR A 163 -7.99 -14.14 -15.54
N ASP A 164 -7.08 -13.15 -15.52
CA ASP A 164 -5.97 -13.03 -16.48
C ASP A 164 -4.77 -12.34 -15.85
N GLU A 165 -3.59 -12.60 -16.41
CA GLU A 165 -2.32 -12.05 -15.96
C GLU A 165 -1.41 -11.78 -17.14
N LYS A 166 -0.80 -10.59 -17.15
CA LYS A 166 0.14 -10.17 -18.19
C LYS A 166 1.37 -9.52 -17.57
N VAL A 167 2.55 -10.04 -17.94
CA VAL A 167 3.85 -9.50 -17.54
C VAL A 167 4.54 -8.93 -18.76
N GLU A 168 4.98 -7.70 -18.68
CA GLU A 168 5.79 -7.02 -19.69
C GLU A 168 7.06 -6.48 -19.02
N TYR A 169 8.17 -6.45 -19.76
CA TYR A 169 9.39 -5.82 -19.27
C TYR A 169 10.05 -4.99 -20.34
N GLU A 170 10.74 -3.94 -19.92
CA GLU A 170 11.56 -3.07 -20.75
C GLU A 170 12.95 -2.90 -20.11
N LYS A 171 13.99 -2.97 -20.94
CA LYS A 171 15.36 -2.77 -20.46
C LYS A 171 15.66 -1.26 -20.41
N ILE A 172 15.92 -0.75 -19.19
CA ILE A 172 16.29 0.64 -18.97
C ILE A 172 17.77 0.85 -19.30
N ASP A 173 18.63 0.00 -18.74
CA ASP A 173 20.07 0.01 -18.94
C ASP A 173 20.67 -1.40 -18.86
N ASN A 174 22.02 -1.51 -18.74
CA ASN A 174 22.68 -2.81 -18.69
C ASN A 174 22.48 -3.58 -17.38
N GLU A 175 22.05 -2.90 -16.33
CA GLU A 175 21.91 -3.45 -14.97
C GLU A 175 20.48 -3.36 -14.43
N THR A 176 19.54 -2.77 -15.20
CA THR A 176 18.19 -2.48 -14.71
C THR A 176 17.15 -2.76 -15.79
N ILE A 177 16.06 -3.41 -15.38
CA ILE A 177 14.83 -3.57 -16.17
C ILE A 177 13.65 -2.93 -15.44
N ASN A 178 12.70 -2.37 -16.20
CA ASN A 178 11.37 -2.06 -15.68
C ASN A 178 10.46 -3.23 -15.99
N VAL A 179 9.72 -3.70 -15.00
CA VAL A 179 8.74 -4.78 -15.17
C VAL A 179 7.37 -4.22 -14.82
N LYS A 180 6.40 -4.46 -15.70
CA LYS A 180 4.98 -4.14 -15.49
C LYS A 180 4.20 -5.44 -15.38
N LEU A 181 3.43 -5.54 -14.31
CA LEU A 181 2.46 -6.60 -14.09
C LEU A 181 1.05 -6.01 -14.18
N GLU A 182 0.20 -6.64 -14.99
CA GLU A 182 -1.22 -6.33 -15.12
C GLU A 182 -2.03 -7.59 -14.84
N MET A 183 -2.99 -7.47 -13.95
CA MET A 183 -3.81 -8.60 -13.49
C MET A 183 -5.29 -8.20 -13.49
N ASP A 184 -6.11 -9.07 -14.09
CA ASP A 184 -7.55 -8.90 -14.14
C ASP A 184 -8.24 -9.79 -13.11
N PHE A 185 -9.20 -9.21 -12.40
CA PHE A 185 -9.95 -9.90 -11.36
C PHE A 185 -11.45 -9.73 -11.53
N ILE A 186 -12.19 -10.71 -11.05
CA ILE A 186 -13.60 -10.57 -10.71
C ILE A 186 -13.70 -10.39 -9.20
N GLN A 187 -14.29 -9.29 -8.74
CA GLN A 187 -14.44 -9.01 -7.31
C GLN A 187 -15.75 -8.30 -6.99
N ASN A 188 -16.23 -8.45 -5.77
CA ASN A 188 -17.37 -7.70 -5.28
C ASN A 188 -16.94 -6.28 -4.93
N ILE A 189 -17.47 -5.29 -5.67
CA ILE A 189 -17.12 -3.87 -5.52
C ILE A 189 -18.12 -3.09 -4.68
N ALA A 190 -19.18 -3.74 -4.18
CA ALA A 190 -20.23 -3.08 -3.40
C ALA A 190 -19.70 -2.57 -2.06
N THR A 191 -19.87 -1.28 -1.81
CA THR A 191 -19.65 -0.64 -0.51
C THR A 191 -20.86 0.20 -0.14
N SER A 192 -21.27 0.14 1.15
CA SER A 192 -22.40 0.95 1.62
C SER A 192 -21.93 2.34 2.03
N GLN A 193 -22.71 3.35 1.64
CA GLN A 193 -22.51 4.74 2.08
C GLN A 193 -23.82 5.29 2.64
N PRO A 194 -23.77 6.16 3.68
CA PRO A 194 -24.95 6.83 4.16
C PRO A 194 -25.50 7.79 3.09
N ILE A 195 -26.83 7.85 2.95
CA ILE A 195 -27.46 8.85 2.09
C ILE A 195 -27.32 10.20 2.78
N SER A 196 -26.61 11.15 2.15
CA SER A 196 -26.48 12.52 2.65
C SER A 196 -27.78 13.28 2.36
N ALA A 197 -28.40 13.85 3.38
CA ALA A 197 -29.60 14.67 3.23
C ALA A 197 -29.34 15.99 2.44
N ASP A 198 -28.08 16.35 2.26
CA ASP A 198 -27.68 17.63 1.64
C ASP A 198 -27.69 17.63 0.09
N THR A 199 -27.85 16.47 -0.55
CA THR A 199 -27.86 16.37 -2.02
C THR A 199 -29.23 16.76 -2.63
N GLU A 200 -30.26 16.97 -1.83
CA GLU A 200 -31.59 17.34 -2.33
C GLU A 200 -31.84 18.87 -2.45
N GLY A 201 -30.90 19.70 -1.96
CA GLY A 201 -31.07 21.18 -1.90
C GLY A 201 -30.62 21.97 -3.14
N GLU A 202 -29.69 21.44 -3.93
CA GLU A 202 -29.09 22.22 -5.03
C GLU A 202 -29.78 22.09 -6.40
N GLU A 203 -30.54 21.03 -6.65
CA GLU A 203 -31.23 20.86 -7.96
C GLU A 203 -32.55 21.60 -8.09
N ILE A 204 -33.14 22.14 -7.01
CA ILE A 204 -34.44 22.82 -7.03
C ILE A 204 -34.32 24.34 -7.22
N LEU A 205 -33.12 24.93 -7.01
CA LEU A 205 -32.94 26.37 -7.07
C LEU A 205 -32.60 26.92 -8.48
N ASP A 206 -32.21 26.07 -9.44
CA ASP A 206 -31.78 26.51 -10.76
C ASP A 206 -32.89 26.42 -11.85
N LYS A 207 -34.12 26.03 -11.47
CA LYS A 207 -35.28 25.98 -12.41
C LYS A 207 -36.38 27.01 -12.15
N GLN A 208 -36.16 28.01 -11.31
CA GLN A 208 -37.14 29.07 -11.05
C GLN A 208 -36.67 30.51 -11.36
N THR A 209 -35.68 30.70 -12.23
CA THR A 209 -35.38 32.01 -12.77
C THR A 209 -35.08 31.89 -14.27
N ASP A 210 -36.14 31.81 -15.06
CA ASP A 210 -36.32 32.48 -16.36
C ASP A 210 -37.82 32.49 -16.72
#